data_3efcd558d2b7117288eac7bf344e352c
#
_entry.id   3efcd558d2b7117288eac7bf344e352c
#
_cell.length_a   1.000
_cell.length_b   1.000
_cell.length_c   1.000
_cell.angle_alpha   90.00
_cell.angle_beta   90.00
_cell.angle_gamma   90.00
#
_symmetry.space_group_name_H-M   'P 1'
#
loop_
_entity.id
_entity.type
_entity.pdbx_description
1 polymer ?
#
loop_
_entity_poly.entity_id
_entity_poly.type
_entity_poly.pdbx_seq_one_letter_code
_entity_poly.pdbx_strand_id
1 'polypeptide(L)'
;MANQEKTAAVDEITERFQGSSAAVLTEYRGLTMAQMTQLRRSLGSDTTYAVVKNTLTKRAATEAGFPVPDELLTGPTAIAFISGDPVEAARGLRDFSRTNPLLVIKGGVLDGKSLTPAEVRQLADVEPREVLLAKLAGAMNGSLAKAAGLFQAPLSQVARLAAALQAKKSADEPAAAAADAPTSTDTTTDTTADSATDEEERTADHGEDEH
;
A
#
# COMPACT_ATOMS: atom_id res chain seq x y z
N MET A 1 33.98 10.12 34.01
CA MET A 1 33.30 10.79 32.88
C MET A 1 33.25 9.90 31.63
N ALA A 2 34.35 9.31 31.11
CA ALA A 2 34.31 8.45 29.90
C ALA A 2 33.40 7.19 30.00
N ASN A 3 33.05 6.71 31.18
CA ASN A 3 32.14 5.59 31.37
C ASN A 3 30.65 5.99 31.25
N GLN A 4 30.30 7.17 31.74
CA GLN A 4 28.90 7.65 31.67
C GLN A 4 28.43 7.92 30.24
N GLU A 5 29.29 8.52 29.41
CA GLU A 5 28.97 8.74 27.98
C GLU A 5 28.79 7.42 27.21
N LYS A 6 29.58 6.40 27.56
CA LYS A 6 29.47 5.07 26.94
C LYS A 6 28.20 4.36 27.40
N THR A 7 27.82 4.48 28.67
CA THR A 7 26.59 3.91 29.20
C THR A 7 25.38 4.58 28.55
N ALA A 8 25.36 5.91 28.53
CA ALA A 8 24.29 6.64 27.84
C ALA A 8 24.16 6.26 26.36
N ALA A 9 25.29 6.05 25.65
CA ALA A 9 25.25 5.61 24.26
C ALA A 9 24.74 4.16 24.12
N VAL A 10 25.02 3.27 25.07
CA VAL A 10 24.45 1.91 25.07
C VAL A 10 22.95 1.97 25.35
N ASP A 11 22.54 2.75 26.34
CA ASP A 11 21.13 2.92 26.69
C ASP A 11 20.32 3.45 25.48
N GLU A 12 20.84 4.48 24.79
CA GLU A 12 20.21 5.02 23.57
C GLU A 12 20.07 3.98 22.46
N ILE A 13 21.11 3.17 22.23
CA ILE A 13 21.07 2.12 21.22
C ILE A 13 20.10 1.01 21.63
N THR A 14 20.08 0.65 22.92
CA THR A 14 19.15 -0.35 23.47
C THR A 14 17.69 0.09 23.31
N GLU A 15 17.40 1.34 23.59
CA GLU A 15 16.08 1.94 23.42
C GLU A 15 15.63 1.92 21.96
N ARG A 16 16.55 2.22 21.03
CA ARG A 16 16.28 2.10 19.57
C ARG A 16 16.02 0.66 19.14
N PHE A 17 16.75 -0.31 19.68
CA PHE A 17 16.49 -1.73 19.41
C PHE A 17 15.12 -2.15 19.94
N GLN A 18 14.76 -1.76 21.14
CA GLN A 18 13.46 -2.09 21.74
C GLN A 18 12.28 -1.43 21.01
N GLY A 19 12.48 -0.22 20.47
CA GLY A 19 11.48 0.48 19.68
C GLY A 19 11.40 0.05 18.21
N SER A 20 12.28 -0.87 17.76
CA SER A 20 12.31 -1.35 16.39
C SER A 20 11.79 -2.79 16.26
N SER A 21 11.01 -3.06 15.21
CA SER A 21 10.55 -4.40 14.83
C SER A 21 11.65 -5.20 14.12
N ALA A 22 12.56 -4.50 13.44
CA ALA A 22 13.68 -5.10 12.73
C ALA A 22 14.91 -4.18 12.75
N ALA A 23 16.07 -4.79 12.62
CA ALA A 23 17.34 -4.08 12.49
C ALA A 23 18.16 -4.68 11.33
N VAL A 24 18.57 -3.84 10.38
CA VAL A 24 19.39 -4.27 9.25
C VAL A 24 20.79 -3.68 9.38
N LEU A 25 21.80 -4.55 9.34
CA LEU A 25 23.20 -4.18 9.44
C LEU A 25 23.79 -4.03 8.04
N THR A 26 24.46 -2.89 7.83
CA THR A 26 25.06 -2.53 6.55
C THR A 26 26.50 -2.05 6.74
N GLU A 27 27.31 -2.22 5.72
CA GLU A 27 28.62 -1.59 5.64
C GLU A 27 28.51 -0.32 4.81
N TYR A 28 28.96 0.81 5.37
CA TYR A 28 28.88 2.12 4.73
C TYR A 28 30.21 2.63 4.18
N ARG A 29 31.23 1.77 4.15
CA ARG A 29 32.58 2.14 3.72
C ARG A 29 32.58 2.69 2.30
N GLY A 30 33.07 3.93 2.15
CA GLY A 30 33.17 4.61 0.84
C GLY A 30 31.95 5.44 0.45
N LEU A 31 30.89 5.45 1.26
CA LEU A 31 29.77 6.34 1.03
C LEU A 31 30.09 7.79 1.45
N THR A 32 29.68 8.72 0.63
CA THR A 32 29.77 10.15 0.94
C THR A 32 28.65 10.60 1.87
N MET A 33 28.83 11.73 2.57
CA MET A 33 27.78 12.28 3.43
C MET A 33 26.49 12.61 2.66
N ALA A 34 26.62 13.06 1.41
CA ALA A 34 25.45 13.32 0.56
C ALA A 34 24.65 12.03 0.27
N GLN A 35 25.35 10.93 -0.04
CA GLN A 35 24.73 9.62 -0.26
C GLN A 35 24.08 9.07 1.01
N MET A 36 24.71 9.24 2.17
CA MET A 36 24.10 8.84 3.46
C MET A 36 22.84 9.65 3.78
N THR A 37 22.84 10.94 3.45
CA THR A 37 21.66 11.79 3.62
C THR A 37 20.54 11.37 2.64
N GLN A 38 20.89 11.04 1.41
CA GLN A 38 19.97 10.51 0.42
C GLN A 38 19.38 9.16 0.89
N LEU A 39 20.21 8.26 1.43
CA LEU A 39 19.76 6.99 2.00
C LEU A 39 18.75 7.22 3.13
N ARG A 40 19.05 8.10 4.08
CA ARG A 40 18.12 8.43 5.17
C ARG A 40 16.77 8.96 4.64
N ARG A 41 16.80 9.75 3.59
CA ARG A 41 15.56 10.26 2.95
C ARG A 41 14.77 9.16 2.25
N SER A 42 15.46 8.21 1.61
CA SER A 42 14.81 7.09 0.90
C SER A 42 14.21 6.05 1.84
N LEU A 43 14.72 5.95 3.07
CA LEU A 43 14.20 5.02 4.09
C LEU A 43 12.96 5.53 4.83
N GLY A 44 12.63 6.82 4.66
CA GLY A 44 11.45 7.43 5.31
C GLY A 44 11.64 7.77 6.78
N SER A 45 10.54 8.16 7.44
CA SER A 45 10.51 8.56 8.86
C SER A 45 10.58 7.38 9.82
N ASP A 46 10.12 6.22 9.37
CA ASP A 46 9.92 5.03 10.21
C ASP A 46 11.20 4.18 10.33
N THR A 47 12.27 4.62 9.67
CA THR A 47 13.57 3.94 9.73
C THR A 47 14.65 4.92 10.16
N THR A 48 15.29 4.63 11.30
CA THR A 48 16.43 5.40 11.78
C THR A 48 17.73 4.76 11.34
N TYR A 49 18.50 5.45 10.48
CA TYR A 49 19.81 4.98 10.03
C TYR A 49 20.93 5.63 10.83
N ALA A 50 21.63 4.85 11.66
CA ALA A 50 22.68 5.30 12.55
C ALA A 50 24.00 4.55 12.34
N VAL A 51 25.10 5.30 12.42
CA VAL A 51 26.46 4.71 12.46
C VAL A 51 26.83 4.52 13.91
N VAL A 52 27.15 3.30 14.29
CA VAL A 52 27.39 2.92 15.69
C VAL A 52 28.71 2.14 15.83
N LYS A 53 29.26 2.19 17.03
CA LYS A 53 30.43 1.35 17.37
C LYS A 53 30.01 -0.09 17.61
N ASN A 54 30.64 -1.06 16.93
CA ASN A 54 30.33 -2.48 17.03
C ASN A 54 30.33 -3.01 18.48
N THR A 55 31.30 -2.56 19.30
CA THR A 55 31.42 -2.98 20.71
C THR A 55 30.22 -2.50 21.56
N LEU A 56 29.69 -1.29 21.31
CA LEU A 56 28.53 -0.77 22.00
C LEU A 56 27.27 -1.45 21.51
N THR A 57 27.18 -1.65 20.19
CA THR A 57 26.06 -2.36 19.56
C THR A 57 25.92 -3.78 20.10
N LYS A 58 27.03 -4.51 20.25
CA LYS A 58 27.01 -5.87 20.81
C LYS A 58 26.40 -5.90 22.21
N ARG A 59 26.79 -4.94 23.07
CA ARG A 59 26.23 -4.84 24.43
C ARG A 59 24.76 -4.49 24.41
N ALA A 60 24.39 -3.47 23.65
CA ALA A 60 23.00 -3.02 23.50
C ALA A 60 22.10 -4.11 22.94
N ALA A 61 22.56 -4.83 21.92
CA ALA A 61 21.80 -5.94 21.33
C ALA A 61 21.58 -7.09 22.33
N THR A 62 22.61 -7.40 23.15
CA THR A 62 22.49 -8.42 24.20
C THR A 62 21.48 -7.97 25.27
N GLU A 63 21.53 -6.70 25.70
CA GLU A 63 20.62 -6.12 26.69
C GLU A 63 19.17 -6.02 26.15
N ALA A 64 19.01 -5.72 24.86
CA ALA A 64 17.70 -5.67 24.19
C ALA A 64 17.14 -7.05 23.81
N GLY A 65 17.92 -8.13 23.94
CA GLY A 65 17.49 -9.48 23.58
C GLY A 65 17.49 -9.76 22.06
N PHE A 66 18.19 -8.94 21.27
CA PHE A 66 18.36 -9.15 19.83
C PHE A 66 19.58 -10.03 19.55
N PRO A 67 19.40 -11.23 18.94
CA PRO A 67 20.53 -12.12 18.64
C PRO A 67 21.29 -11.62 17.40
N VAL A 68 22.20 -10.69 17.57
CA VAL A 68 23.08 -10.22 16.50
C VAL A 68 24.35 -11.08 16.49
N PRO A 69 24.61 -11.86 15.41
CA PRO A 69 25.84 -12.64 15.29
C PRO A 69 27.08 -11.73 15.25
N ASP A 70 28.15 -12.15 15.92
CA ASP A 70 29.42 -11.41 15.99
C ASP A 70 30.02 -11.16 14.59
N GLU A 71 29.77 -12.06 13.65
CA GLU A 71 30.23 -11.96 12.26
C GLU A 71 29.71 -10.72 11.55
N LEU A 72 28.48 -10.28 11.88
CA LEU A 72 27.86 -9.09 11.29
C LEU A 72 28.45 -7.79 11.84
N LEU A 73 29.06 -7.83 13.01
CA LEU A 73 29.64 -6.68 13.70
C LEU A 73 31.15 -6.48 13.38
N THR A 74 31.62 -6.99 12.25
CA THR A 74 33.01 -6.79 11.79
C THR A 74 33.12 -5.59 10.87
N GLY A 75 34.16 -4.77 10.96
CA GLY A 75 34.39 -3.59 10.10
C GLY A 75 33.42 -2.41 10.36
N PRO A 76 33.37 -1.42 9.46
CA PRO A 76 32.54 -0.22 9.62
C PRO A 76 31.06 -0.57 9.44
N THR A 77 30.29 -0.56 10.51
CA THR A 77 28.90 -0.99 10.52
C THR A 77 27.97 0.18 10.81
N ALA A 78 26.92 0.29 10.01
CA ALA A 78 25.76 1.13 10.29
C ALA A 78 24.53 0.25 10.43
N ILE A 79 23.60 0.69 11.25
CA ILE A 79 22.37 -0.03 11.55
C ILE A 79 21.19 0.81 11.10
N ALA A 80 20.29 0.18 10.36
CA ALA A 80 18.96 0.70 10.08
C ALA A 80 17.99 0.09 11.11
N PHE A 81 17.51 0.89 12.05
CA PHE A 81 16.47 0.53 13.00
C PHE A 81 15.12 0.80 12.35
N ILE A 82 14.29 -0.21 12.24
CA ILE A 82 13.02 -0.17 11.53
C ILE A 82 11.89 -0.31 12.54
N SER A 83 11.11 0.75 12.72
CA SER A 83 9.92 0.76 13.59
C SER A 83 8.64 0.47 12.79
N GLY A 84 8.65 0.74 11.49
CA GLY A 84 7.55 0.50 10.57
C GLY A 84 7.61 -0.85 9.85
N ASP A 85 7.27 -0.87 8.56
CA ASP A 85 7.28 -2.08 7.74
C ASP A 85 8.73 -2.47 7.36
N PRO A 86 9.21 -3.65 7.80
CA PRO A 86 10.55 -4.13 7.45
C PRO A 86 10.72 -4.38 5.95
N VAL A 87 9.64 -4.66 5.22
CA VAL A 87 9.67 -4.89 3.77
C VAL A 87 9.99 -3.60 3.01
N GLU A 88 9.36 -2.50 3.38
CA GLU A 88 9.63 -1.19 2.75
C GLU A 88 11.06 -0.73 2.97
N ALA A 89 11.54 -0.86 4.21
CA ALA A 89 12.92 -0.52 4.55
C ALA A 89 13.93 -1.40 3.82
N ALA A 90 13.69 -2.72 3.75
CA ALA A 90 14.55 -3.66 3.00
C ALA A 90 14.57 -3.32 1.50
N ARG A 91 13.42 -2.93 0.93
CA ARG A 91 13.32 -2.50 -0.47
C ARG A 91 14.11 -1.22 -0.71
N GLY A 92 13.97 -0.22 0.17
CA GLY A 92 14.74 1.03 0.11
C GLY A 92 16.25 0.79 0.17
N LEU A 93 16.71 -0.09 1.07
CA LEU A 93 18.12 -0.50 1.18
C LEU A 93 18.62 -1.24 -0.06
N ARG A 94 17.82 -2.15 -0.61
CA ARG A 94 18.15 -2.87 -1.84
C ARG A 94 18.27 -1.94 -3.04
N ASP A 95 17.30 -1.08 -3.24
CA ASP A 95 17.25 -0.17 -4.39
C ASP A 95 18.40 0.85 -4.31
N PHE A 96 18.70 1.33 -3.10
CA PHE A 96 19.88 2.16 -2.88
C PHE A 96 21.19 1.41 -3.13
N SER A 97 21.30 0.15 -2.70
CA SER A 97 22.51 -0.67 -2.94
C SER A 97 22.72 -0.97 -4.42
N ARG A 98 21.67 -1.03 -5.23
CA ARG A 98 21.78 -1.17 -6.70
C ARG A 98 22.34 0.10 -7.35
N THR A 99 21.97 1.26 -6.83
CA THR A 99 22.47 2.56 -7.32
C THR A 99 23.88 2.85 -6.78
N ASN A 100 24.15 2.42 -5.55
CA ASN A 100 25.42 2.65 -4.85
C ASN A 100 26.02 1.31 -4.38
N PRO A 101 26.86 0.65 -5.19
CA PRO A 101 27.41 -0.67 -4.88
C PRO A 101 28.37 -0.67 -3.67
N LEU A 102 28.71 0.50 -3.15
CA LEU A 102 29.51 0.68 -1.94
C LEU A 102 28.73 0.35 -0.67
N LEU A 103 27.38 0.36 -0.71
CA LEU A 103 26.55 -0.09 0.39
C LEU A 103 26.43 -1.62 0.33
N VAL A 104 27.01 -2.29 1.30
CA VAL A 104 26.89 -3.75 1.42
C VAL A 104 25.96 -4.11 2.56
N ILE A 105 24.92 -4.88 2.26
CA ILE A 105 24.00 -5.42 3.26
C ILE A 105 24.68 -6.66 3.85
N LYS A 106 24.99 -6.65 5.15
CA LYS A 106 25.62 -7.75 5.86
C LYS A 106 24.62 -8.78 6.38
N GLY A 107 23.45 -8.32 6.75
CA GLY A 107 22.38 -9.12 7.32
C GLY A 107 21.44 -8.28 8.15
N GLY A 108 20.60 -8.93 8.95
CA GLY A 108 19.66 -8.24 9.82
C GLY A 108 19.13 -9.12 10.92
N VAL A 109 18.27 -8.55 11.73
CA VAL A 109 17.48 -9.26 12.73
C VAL A 109 16.04 -8.82 12.57
N LEU A 110 15.13 -9.77 12.46
CA LEU A 110 13.68 -9.54 12.35
C LEU A 110 12.97 -10.41 13.38
N ASP A 111 12.16 -9.80 14.25
CA ASP A 111 11.42 -10.52 15.30
C ASP A 111 12.27 -11.50 16.11
N GLY A 112 13.51 -11.13 16.43
CA GLY A 112 14.42 -11.97 17.18
C GLY A 112 15.10 -13.09 16.38
N LYS A 113 14.95 -13.14 15.05
CA LYS A 113 15.65 -14.08 14.16
C LYS A 113 16.72 -13.34 13.37
N SER A 114 17.94 -13.91 13.35
CA SER A 114 19.01 -13.41 12.49
C SER A 114 18.74 -13.75 11.04
N LEU A 115 18.84 -12.77 10.16
CA LEU A 115 18.69 -12.90 8.72
C LEU A 115 20.04 -12.79 8.01
N THR A 116 20.26 -13.67 7.06
CA THR A 116 21.39 -13.61 6.15
C THR A 116 21.19 -12.48 5.10
N PRO A 117 22.26 -12.03 4.42
CA PRO A 117 22.14 -11.04 3.35
C PRO A 117 21.20 -11.46 2.22
N ALA A 118 21.11 -12.76 1.95
CA ALA A 118 20.21 -13.31 0.94
C ALA A 118 18.73 -13.19 1.37
N GLU A 119 18.43 -13.50 2.63
CA GLU A 119 17.09 -13.40 3.19
C GLU A 119 16.61 -11.94 3.28
N VAL A 120 17.50 -10.99 3.62
CA VAL A 120 17.18 -9.56 3.59
C VAL A 120 16.81 -9.10 2.18
N ARG A 121 17.50 -9.63 1.15
CA ARG A 121 17.14 -9.33 -0.24
C ARG A 121 15.80 -9.97 -0.64
N GLN A 122 15.56 -11.20 -0.22
CA GLN A 122 14.25 -11.86 -0.44
C GLN A 122 13.12 -11.11 0.26
N LEU A 123 13.35 -10.60 1.48
CA LEU A 123 12.39 -9.76 2.18
C LEU A 123 12.02 -8.50 1.37
N ALA A 124 13.01 -7.90 0.68
CA ALA A 124 12.77 -6.76 -0.19
C ALA A 124 11.94 -7.08 -1.45
N ASP A 125 11.85 -8.35 -1.84
CA ASP A 125 11.03 -8.81 -2.97
C ASP A 125 9.59 -9.15 -2.54
N VAL A 126 9.32 -9.27 -1.24
CA VAL A 126 7.98 -9.47 -0.69
C VAL A 126 7.16 -8.19 -0.86
N GLU A 127 5.87 -8.35 -1.08
CA GLU A 127 4.97 -7.19 -1.16
C GLU A 127 4.69 -6.60 0.23
N PRO A 128 4.48 -5.29 0.34
CA PRO A 128 4.07 -4.64 1.59
C PRO A 128 2.83 -5.30 2.20
N ARG A 129 2.73 -5.28 3.53
CA ARG A 129 1.65 -5.92 4.28
C ARG A 129 0.27 -5.47 3.81
N GLU A 130 0.10 -4.18 3.51
CA GLU A 130 -1.16 -3.62 3.02
C GLU A 130 -1.59 -4.23 1.68
N VAL A 131 -0.64 -4.44 0.76
CA VAL A 131 -0.90 -5.06 -0.55
C VAL A 131 -1.27 -6.54 -0.38
N LEU A 132 -0.59 -7.26 0.53
CA LEU A 132 -0.90 -8.65 0.84
C LEU A 132 -2.30 -8.79 1.45
N LEU A 133 -2.67 -7.91 2.38
CA LEU A 133 -4.00 -7.86 2.98
C LEU A 133 -5.07 -7.51 1.94
N ALA A 134 -4.80 -6.54 1.06
CA ALA A 134 -5.70 -6.20 -0.04
C ALA A 134 -5.90 -7.37 -1.01
N LYS A 135 -4.83 -8.10 -1.35
CA LYS A 135 -4.91 -9.32 -2.18
C LYS A 135 -5.70 -10.42 -1.49
N LEU A 136 -5.49 -10.63 -0.19
CA LEU A 136 -6.26 -11.61 0.58
C LEU A 136 -7.76 -11.25 0.61
N ALA A 137 -8.08 -10.00 0.91
CA ALA A 137 -9.46 -9.51 0.89
C ALA A 137 -10.08 -9.63 -0.52
N GLY A 138 -9.32 -9.32 -1.56
CA GLY A 138 -9.73 -9.49 -2.97
C GLY A 138 -9.98 -10.94 -3.35
N ALA A 139 -9.13 -11.87 -2.89
CA ALA A 139 -9.32 -13.30 -3.12
C ALA A 139 -10.58 -13.84 -2.43
N MET A 140 -10.83 -13.42 -1.18
CA MET A 140 -12.05 -13.77 -0.46
C MET A 140 -13.30 -13.21 -1.14
N ASN A 141 -13.29 -11.94 -1.52
CA ASN A 141 -14.38 -11.29 -2.25
C ASN A 141 -14.59 -11.93 -3.63
N GLY A 142 -13.51 -12.27 -4.33
CA GLY A 142 -13.56 -12.93 -5.63
C GLY A 142 -14.23 -14.31 -5.57
N SER A 143 -14.02 -15.09 -4.52
CA SER A 143 -14.68 -16.38 -4.32
C SER A 143 -16.19 -16.24 -4.10
N LEU A 144 -16.60 -15.26 -3.30
CA LEU A 144 -18.01 -14.94 -3.06
C LEU A 144 -18.70 -14.42 -4.33
N ALA A 145 -18.03 -13.53 -5.06
CA ALA A 145 -18.53 -13.00 -6.34
C ALA A 145 -18.71 -14.10 -7.39
N LYS A 146 -17.77 -15.07 -7.47
CA LYS A 146 -17.90 -16.23 -8.35
C LYS A 146 -19.08 -17.12 -7.96
N ALA A 147 -19.28 -17.39 -6.67
CA ALA A 147 -20.42 -18.14 -6.20
C ALA A 147 -21.75 -17.42 -6.55
N ALA A 148 -21.85 -16.13 -6.27
CA ALA A 148 -23.03 -15.34 -6.65
C ALA A 148 -23.27 -15.34 -8.17
N GLY A 149 -22.21 -15.21 -8.98
CA GLY A 149 -22.28 -15.26 -10.43
C GLY A 149 -22.79 -16.61 -10.96
N LEU A 150 -22.38 -17.72 -10.33
CA LEU A 150 -22.89 -19.05 -10.70
C LEU A 150 -24.41 -19.21 -10.45
N PHE A 151 -24.93 -18.61 -9.39
CA PHE A 151 -26.38 -18.58 -9.14
C PHE A 151 -27.11 -17.63 -10.07
N GLN A 152 -26.48 -16.54 -10.50
CA GLN A 152 -27.10 -15.56 -11.41
C GLN A 152 -27.01 -15.98 -12.88
N ALA A 153 -26.05 -16.82 -13.26
CA ALA A 153 -25.84 -17.24 -14.64
C ALA A 153 -27.07 -17.90 -15.28
N PRO A 154 -27.77 -18.87 -14.70
CA PRO A 154 -28.94 -19.50 -15.31
C PRO A 154 -30.09 -18.50 -15.49
N LEU A 155 -30.32 -17.60 -14.55
CA LEU A 155 -31.37 -16.58 -14.65
C LEU A 155 -31.08 -15.59 -15.81
N SER A 156 -29.83 -15.16 -15.95
CA SER A 156 -29.44 -14.27 -17.06
C SER A 156 -29.50 -14.94 -18.42
N GLN A 157 -29.22 -16.26 -18.50
CA GLN A 157 -29.34 -17.02 -19.72
C GLN A 157 -30.80 -17.17 -20.15
N VAL A 158 -31.70 -17.49 -19.23
CA VAL A 158 -33.15 -17.58 -19.50
C VAL A 158 -33.70 -16.21 -19.96
N ALA A 159 -33.32 -15.12 -19.31
CA ALA A 159 -33.71 -13.78 -19.72
C ALA A 159 -33.23 -13.43 -21.14
N ARG A 160 -31.98 -13.77 -21.48
CA ARG A 160 -31.43 -13.57 -22.84
C ARG A 160 -32.14 -14.41 -23.90
N LEU A 161 -32.46 -15.66 -23.59
CA LEU A 161 -33.21 -16.52 -24.48
C LEU A 161 -34.62 -16.02 -24.70
N ALA A 162 -35.31 -15.55 -23.67
CA ALA A 162 -36.63 -14.96 -23.78
C ALA A 162 -36.60 -13.68 -24.64
N ALA A 163 -35.63 -12.80 -24.42
CA ALA A 163 -35.41 -11.59 -25.22
C ALA A 163 -35.10 -11.93 -26.70
N ALA A 164 -34.30 -12.93 -26.96
CA ALA A 164 -33.97 -13.38 -28.30
C ALA A 164 -35.21 -13.99 -29.02
N LEU A 165 -36.00 -14.78 -28.29
CA LEU A 165 -37.27 -15.29 -28.81
C LEU A 165 -38.27 -14.19 -29.12
N GLN A 166 -38.37 -13.19 -28.27
CA GLN A 166 -39.22 -12.04 -28.49
C GLN A 166 -38.78 -11.23 -29.72
N ALA A 167 -37.46 -10.96 -29.83
CA ALA A 167 -36.90 -10.29 -31.02
C ALA A 167 -37.12 -11.09 -32.31
N LYS A 168 -36.99 -12.44 -32.27
CA LYS A 168 -37.26 -13.29 -33.40
C LYS A 168 -38.77 -13.29 -33.79
N LYS A 169 -39.65 -13.34 -32.77
CA LYS A 169 -41.10 -13.32 -33.02
C LYS A 169 -41.53 -11.98 -33.57
N SER A 170 -40.98 -10.85 -33.14
CA SER A 170 -41.28 -9.53 -33.69
C SER A 170 -40.66 -9.33 -35.09
N ALA A 171 -39.63 -10.08 -35.46
CA ALA A 171 -39.07 -10.07 -36.81
C ALA A 171 -39.81 -11.01 -37.80
N ASP A 172 -40.44 -12.08 -37.27
CA ASP A 172 -41.20 -13.06 -38.07
C ASP A 172 -42.70 -12.67 -38.19
N GLU A 173 -43.20 -11.62 -37.51
CA GLU A 173 -44.54 -11.10 -37.63
C GLU A 173 -44.57 -10.14 -38.86
N PRO A 174 -45.04 -10.59 -40.03
CA PRO A 174 -45.19 -9.69 -41.17
C PRO A 174 -46.28 -8.65 -40.80
N ALA A 175 -46.10 -7.44 -41.24
CA ALA A 175 -46.98 -6.30 -41.13
C ALA A 175 -48.43 -6.62 -41.62
N ALA A 176 -49.22 -7.28 -40.80
CA ALA A 176 -50.62 -7.60 -41.04
C ALA A 176 -51.46 -7.22 -39.83
N ALA A 177 -51.42 -5.95 -39.46
CA ALA A 177 -52.47 -5.32 -38.64
C ALA A 177 -52.33 -3.78 -38.69
N ALA A 178 -52.34 -3.24 -39.90
CA ALA A 178 -52.57 -1.83 -40.09
C ALA A 178 -53.82 -1.70 -40.95
N ALA A 179 -54.97 -2.16 -40.47
CA ALA A 179 -56.28 -1.85 -41.02
C ALA A 179 -57.33 -2.32 -40.04
N ASP A 180 -57.57 -1.57 -39.02
CA ASP A 180 -58.93 -1.26 -38.54
C ASP A 180 -58.84 -0.13 -37.48
N ALA A 181 -59.16 1.04 -37.90
CA ALA A 181 -59.53 2.16 -37.03
C ALA A 181 -61.07 2.15 -36.93
N PRO A 182 -61.59 2.30 -35.72
CA PRO A 182 -62.79 3.12 -35.62
C PRO A 182 -62.47 4.42 -34.87
N THR A 183 -62.87 5.45 -35.59
CA THR A 183 -63.04 6.83 -35.24
C THR A 183 -63.97 7.04 -34.03
N SER A 184 -63.65 8.15 -33.33
CA SER A 184 -64.46 8.95 -32.43
C SER A 184 -64.79 8.36 -31.04
N THR A 185 -64.57 9.09 -29.96
CA THR A 185 -65.30 10.34 -29.60
C THR A 185 -64.52 11.07 -28.50
N ASP A 186 -64.42 12.35 -28.74
CA ASP A 186 -64.34 13.49 -27.87
C ASP A 186 -64.97 13.29 -26.50
N THR A 187 -64.31 13.60 -25.42
CA THR A 187 -64.84 14.23 -24.24
C THR A 187 -63.74 14.94 -23.44
N THR A 188 -63.77 16.25 -23.61
CA THR A 188 -63.23 17.31 -22.79
C THR A 188 -63.60 17.15 -21.32
N THR A 189 -62.64 17.25 -20.41
CA THR A 189 -62.79 17.99 -19.14
C THR A 189 -61.37 18.20 -18.60
N ASP A 190 -60.81 19.31 -18.74
CA ASP A 190 -60.56 20.48 -17.93
C ASP A 190 -60.58 20.20 -16.41
N THR A 191 -59.50 20.46 -15.79
CA THR A 191 -59.29 21.10 -14.50
C THR A 191 -57.77 21.10 -14.12
N THR A 192 -57.10 22.20 -14.45
CA THR A 192 -56.57 23.26 -13.58
C THR A 192 -55.66 22.86 -12.46
N ALA A 193 -54.52 23.47 -12.57
CA ALA A 193 -53.72 24.16 -11.52
C ALA A 193 -52.91 23.25 -10.57
N ASP A 194 -51.71 23.52 -10.20
CA ASP A 194 -51.06 24.80 -9.91
C ASP A 194 -49.57 24.55 -9.60
N SER A 195 -48.74 25.41 -10.09
CA SER A 195 -47.66 26.15 -9.43
C SER A 195 -46.69 25.35 -8.57
N ALA A 196 -45.47 25.57 -8.55
CA ALA A 196 -44.55 26.68 -8.79
C ALA A 196 -43.14 26.18 -8.61
N THR A 197 -42.19 26.52 -9.47
CA THR A 197 -41.24 27.64 -9.29
C THR A 197 -40.32 27.48 -8.10
N ASP A 198 -39.04 27.38 -8.32
CA ASP A 198 -37.97 28.39 -8.27
C ASP A 198 -36.62 27.70 -8.51
N GLU A 199 -35.86 27.93 -9.53
CA GLU A 199 -35.00 29.09 -9.89
C GLU A 199 -34.25 29.67 -8.71
N GLU A 200 -32.97 29.61 -8.80
CA GLU A 200 -31.98 30.69 -8.88
C GLU A 200 -30.59 30.09 -8.67
N GLU A 201 -29.75 29.97 -9.66
CA GLU A 201 -28.91 31.00 -10.30
C GLU A 201 -28.34 32.03 -9.32
N ARG A 202 -27.02 32.07 -9.26
CA ARG A 202 -26.15 33.25 -9.42
C ARG A 202 -24.75 32.93 -8.83
N THR A 203 -23.80 32.85 -9.77
CA THR A 203 -22.93 33.92 -10.32
C THR A 203 -22.10 34.67 -9.31
N ALA A 204 -20.82 34.49 -9.54
CA ALA A 204 -19.77 35.49 -9.78
C ALA A 204 -19.53 36.52 -8.70
N ASP A 205 -18.34 36.68 -8.42
CA ASP A 205 -17.50 37.84 -8.80
C ASP A 205 -16.64 38.39 -7.68
N HIS A 206 -15.42 38.58 -8.05
CA HIS A 206 -14.54 39.71 -7.74
C HIS A 206 -13.99 39.90 -6.32
N GLY A 207 -12.74 40.16 -6.34
CA GLY A 207 -12.08 41.04 -5.37
C GLY A 207 -10.59 40.75 -5.24
N GLU A 208 -9.86 41.34 -6.15
CA GLU A 208 -8.50 41.86 -6.02
C GLU A 208 -8.28 42.55 -4.68
N ASP A 209 -7.05 42.52 -4.28
CA ASP A 209 -6.18 43.56 -3.78
C ASP A 209 -5.49 43.29 -2.45
N GLU A 210 -4.18 43.31 -2.63
CA GLU A 210 -3.11 44.03 -1.91
C GLU A 210 -3.12 44.03 -0.35
N HIS A 211 -2.17 43.36 0.19
CA HIS A 211 -1.00 44.03 0.81
C HIS A 211 0.07 43.03 1.16
#